data_2fa911ac011f3ac3d38c5ab9875d3584
#
_entry.id   2fa911ac011f3ac3d38c5ab9875d3584
#
_cell.length_a   1.000
_cell.length_b   1.000
_cell.length_c   1.000
_cell.angle_alpha   90.00
_cell.angle_beta   90.00
_cell.angle_gamma   90.00
#
_symmetry.space_group_name_H-M   'P 1'
#
loop_
_entity.id
_entity.type
_entity.pdbx_description
1 polymer ?
#
loop_
_entity_poly.entity_id
_entity_poly.type
_entity_poly.pdbx_seq_one_letter_code
_entity_poly.pdbx_strand_id
1 'polypeptide(L)'
;RKSGGCLVDKNCHHFDLMNWWVGARPRRVSAFGSNAVNRVIPGANQVHDHATVSWDYANGAKGTLHLCLFAHEPPRKTLEMGVVGDQGVLQTDLDNLRILHWQHGKRKGEPRVIKVKATRGVGWGGHLGFAEIHPAFIRAIRTGETQLTSVANCIDGTLLAIAAEESIRTRKIITIK
;
A
#
# COMPACT_ATOMS: atom_id res chain seq x y z
N ARG A 1 19.62 -7.18 6.50
CA ARG A 1 18.65 -8.26 6.80
C ARG A 1 17.83 -8.06 8.07
N LYS A 2 17.85 -6.88 8.69
CA LYS A 2 17.15 -6.67 9.96
C LYS A 2 15.69 -6.24 9.80
N SER A 3 15.31 -5.68 8.63
CA SER A 3 13.98 -5.15 8.37
C SER A 3 13.03 -6.11 7.61
N GLY A 4 13.51 -7.22 7.10
CA GLY A 4 12.71 -8.17 6.31
C GLY A 4 12.61 -7.86 4.82
N GLY A 5 13.28 -6.81 4.34
CA GLY A 5 13.22 -6.38 2.94
C GLY A 5 12.30 -5.18 2.71
N CYS A 6 12.34 -4.60 1.52
CA CYS A 6 11.64 -3.36 1.21
C CYS A 6 10.11 -3.52 1.26
N LEU A 7 9.59 -4.65 0.81
CA LEU A 7 8.14 -4.90 0.85
C LEU A 7 7.62 -5.00 2.29
N VAL A 8 8.40 -5.58 3.21
CA VAL A 8 8.02 -5.71 4.62
C VAL A 8 8.20 -4.39 5.37
N ASP A 9 9.36 -3.74 5.21
CA ASP A 9 9.70 -2.55 5.98
C ASP A 9 8.94 -1.29 5.50
N LYS A 10 8.85 -1.10 4.18
CA LYS A 10 8.28 0.11 3.58
C LYS A 10 6.86 -0.06 3.04
N ASN A 11 6.52 -1.22 2.49
CA ASN A 11 5.26 -1.39 1.78
C ASN A 11 4.17 -2.09 2.58
N CYS A 12 4.45 -2.57 3.80
CA CYS A 12 3.45 -3.20 4.66
C CYS A 12 2.20 -2.32 4.84
N HIS A 13 2.36 -1.01 5.00
CA HIS A 13 1.25 -0.07 5.12
C HIS A 13 0.44 0.11 3.83
N HIS A 14 1.04 -0.06 2.65
CA HIS A 14 0.29 -0.06 1.39
C HIS A 14 -0.54 -1.33 1.24
N PHE A 15 0.00 -2.49 1.60
CA PHE A 15 -0.76 -3.74 1.63
C PHE A 15 -1.91 -3.67 2.65
N ASP A 16 -1.66 -3.12 3.81
CA ASP A 16 -2.67 -2.92 4.85
C ASP A 16 -3.80 -2.00 4.37
N LEU A 17 -3.46 -0.87 3.76
CA LEU A 17 -4.43 0.06 3.18
C LEU A 17 -5.30 -0.62 2.12
N MET A 18 -4.70 -1.43 1.22
CA MET A 18 -5.44 -2.15 0.19
C MET A 18 -6.34 -3.24 0.79
N ASN A 19 -5.88 -3.95 1.82
CA ASN A 19 -6.69 -4.92 2.57
C ASN A 19 -7.90 -4.23 3.22
N TRP A 20 -7.68 -3.06 3.80
CA TRP A 20 -8.75 -2.26 4.40
C TRP A 20 -9.78 -1.79 3.36
N TRP A 21 -9.35 -1.32 2.17
CA TRP A 21 -10.27 -0.93 1.10
C TRP A 21 -11.10 -2.10 0.58
N VAL A 22 -10.49 -3.26 0.42
CA VAL A 22 -11.15 -4.47 -0.10
C VAL A 22 -12.02 -5.13 0.95
N GLY A 23 -11.72 -4.98 2.24
CA GLY A 23 -12.45 -5.59 3.35
C GLY A 23 -12.38 -7.11 3.37
N ALA A 24 -11.29 -7.70 2.85
CA ALA A 24 -11.13 -9.14 2.78
C ALA A 24 -9.66 -9.55 2.99
N ARG A 25 -9.45 -10.77 3.46
CA ARG A 25 -8.11 -11.32 3.69
C ARG A 25 -7.44 -11.72 2.37
N PRO A 26 -6.15 -11.40 2.18
CA PRO A 26 -5.37 -11.92 1.06
C PRO A 26 -5.16 -13.44 1.23
N ARG A 27 -5.14 -14.18 0.10
CA ARG A 27 -5.04 -15.64 0.10
C ARG A 27 -3.78 -16.18 -0.55
N ARG A 28 -3.43 -15.64 -1.71
CA ARG A 28 -2.26 -16.10 -2.48
C ARG A 28 -1.58 -14.90 -3.11
N VAL A 29 -0.27 -14.98 -3.21
CA VAL A 29 0.56 -13.94 -3.81
C VAL A 29 1.59 -14.52 -4.75
N SER A 30 1.84 -13.80 -5.85
CA SER A 30 2.94 -14.01 -6.77
C SER A 30 3.70 -12.71 -6.93
N ALA A 31 5.02 -12.76 -6.87
CA ALA A 31 5.84 -11.57 -6.95
C ALA A 31 7.13 -11.80 -7.73
N PHE A 32 7.55 -10.76 -8.45
CA PHE A 32 8.83 -10.65 -9.13
C PHE A 32 9.55 -9.43 -8.58
N GLY A 33 10.82 -9.57 -8.29
CA GLY A 33 11.63 -8.47 -7.79
C GLY A 33 13.10 -8.77 -7.95
N SER A 34 13.89 -7.72 -8.03
CA SER A 34 15.33 -7.84 -8.07
C SER A 34 16.01 -6.56 -7.61
N ASN A 35 17.30 -6.53 -7.73
CA ASN A 35 18.13 -5.36 -7.45
C ASN A 35 18.76 -4.91 -8.77
N ALA A 36 18.39 -3.74 -9.27
CA ALA A 36 18.83 -3.22 -10.54
C ALA A 36 19.85 -2.09 -10.40
N VAL A 37 19.56 -1.12 -9.56
CA VAL A 37 20.35 0.11 -9.38
C VAL A 37 21.23 0.01 -8.15
N ASN A 38 20.70 -0.39 -7.01
CA ASN A 38 21.42 -0.44 -5.74
C ASN A 38 22.42 -1.60 -5.61
N ARG A 39 22.51 -2.46 -6.61
CA ARG A 39 23.41 -3.63 -6.62
C ARG A 39 24.89 -3.30 -6.49
N VAL A 40 25.27 -2.06 -6.82
CA VAL A 40 26.64 -1.59 -6.70
C VAL A 40 27.01 -1.10 -5.30
N ILE A 41 26.02 -0.98 -4.41
CA ILE A 41 26.22 -0.55 -3.03
C ILE A 41 26.54 -1.80 -2.19
N PRO A 42 27.72 -1.88 -1.55
CA PRO A 42 28.06 -3.02 -0.71
C PRO A 42 26.99 -3.30 0.35
N GLY A 43 26.49 -4.53 0.42
CA GLY A 43 25.42 -4.94 1.33
C GLY A 43 24.01 -4.61 0.89
N ALA A 44 23.78 -3.79 -0.13
CA ALA A 44 22.45 -3.45 -0.64
C ALA A 44 21.86 -4.50 -1.59
N ASN A 45 22.71 -5.31 -2.20
CA ASN A 45 22.32 -6.36 -3.17
C ASN A 45 21.46 -7.50 -2.60
N GLN A 46 21.05 -7.39 -1.34
CA GLN A 46 20.11 -8.32 -0.71
C GLN A 46 18.72 -7.70 -0.48
N VAL A 47 18.52 -6.43 -0.84
CA VAL A 47 17.26 -5.71 -0.74
C VAL A 47 16.79 -5.38 -2.14
N HIS A 48 15.59 -5.83 -2.48
CA HIS A 48 15.00 -5.53 -3.78
C HIS A 48 14.75 -4.01 -3.89
N ASP A 49 15.17 -3.40 -4.99
CA ASP A 49 14.92 -1.99 -5.28
C ASP A 49 13.75 -1.77 -6.25
N HIS A 50 13.25 -2.85 -6.83
CA HIS A 50 12.00 -2.88 -7.57
C HIS A 50 11.31 -4.22 -7.42
N ALA A 51 9.98 -4.20 -7.44
CA ALA A 51 9.15 -5.39 -7.39
C ALA A 51 7.78 -5.15 -8.03
N THR A 52 7.22 -6.23 -8.59
CA THR A 52 5.83 -6.32 -9.01
C THR A 52 5.19 -7.43 -8.21
N VAL A 53 4.13 -7.11 -7.49
CA VAL A 53 3.40 -8.04 -6.63
C VAL A 53 1.96 -8.11 -7.09
N SER A 54 1.42 -9.32 -7.21
CA SER A 54 0.00 -9.56 -7.51
C SER A 54 -0.56 -10.59 -6.54
N TRP A 55 -1.76 -10.35 -6.04
CA TRP A 55 -2.40 -11.27 -5.09
C TRP A 55 -3.91 -11.33 -5.29
N ASP A 56 -4.52 -12.38 -4.75
CA ASP A 56 -5.97 -12.53 -4.69
C ASP A 56 -6.48 -12.48 -3.25
N TYR A 57 -7.73 -12.07 -3.12
CA TYR A 57 -8.47 -11.96 -1.87
C TYR A 57 -9.52 -13.07 -1.73
N ALA A 58 -9.96 -13.31 -0.50
CA ALA A 58 -10.98 -14.32 -0.20
C ALA A 58 -12.33 -14.05 -0.88
N ASN A 59 -12.65 -12.78 -1.13
CA ASN A 59 -13.88 -12.36 -1.83
C ASN A 59 -13.75 -12.32 -3.37
N GLY A 60 -12.62 -12.76 -3.92
CA GLY A 60 -12.37 -12.79 -5.36
C GLY A 60 -11.73 -11.52 -5.94
N ALA A 61 -11.59 -10.44 -5.18
CA ALA A 61 -10.87 -9.25 -5.61
C ALA A 61 -9.39 -9.56 -5.89
N LYS A 62 -8.74 -8.69 -6.64
CA LYS A 62 -7.31 -8.79 -6.97
C LYS A 62 -6.61 -7.51 -6.56
N GLY A 63 -5.37 -7.64 -6.08
CA GLY A 63 -4.50 -6.51 -5.79
C GLY A 63 -3.21 -6.59 -6.59
N THR A 64 -2.66 -5.43 -6.89
CA THR A 64 -1.33 -5.30 -7.49
C THR A 64 -0.56 -4.16 -6.83
N LEU A 65 0.74 -4.34 -6.69
CA LEU A 65 1.64 -3.30 -6.20
C LEU A 65 2.90 -3.29 -7.06
N HIS A 66 3.28 -2.11 -7.53
CA HIS A 66 4.57 -1.89 -8.18
C HIS A 66 5.44 -1.03 -7.27
N LEU A 67 6.61 -1.53 -6.95
CA LEU A 67 7.65 -0.83 -6.22
C LEU A 67 8.79 -0.49 -7.16
N CYS A 68 9.24 0.76 -7.16
CA CYS A 68 10.46 1.18 -7.82
C CYS A 68 11.12 2.28 -6.99
N LEU A 69 12.24 1.97 -6.34
CA LEU A 69 12.94 2.89 -5.44
C LEU A 69 13.85 3.90 -6.16
N PHE A 70 13.99 3.79 -7.46
CA PHE A 70 14.80 4.67 -8.28
C PHE A 70 13.99 5.48 -9.32
N ALA A 71 12.66 5.43 -9.26
CA ALA A 71 11.77 6.23 -10.12
C ALA A 71 11.25 7.44 -9.35
N HIS A 72 12.11 8.41 -9.07
CA HIS A 72 11.80 9.57 -8.24
C HIS A 72 11.87 10.90 -8.98
N GLU A 73 12.02 10.88 -10.30
CA GLU A 73 12.04 12.07 -11.14
C GLU A 73 10.70 12.29 -11.87
N PRO A 74 10.25 13.54 -12.07
CA PRO A 74 9.11 13.85 -12.92
C PRO A 74 9.29 13.32 -14.36
N PRO A 75 8.21 12.99 -15.08
CA PRO A 75 6.81 13.34 -14.82
C PRO A 75 6.03 12.30 -14.00
N ARG A 76 6.67 11.28 -13.43
CA ARG A 76 5.96 10.25 -12.69
C ARG A 76 5.58 10.74 -11.29
N LYS A 77 4.34 10.46 -10.91
CA LYS A 77 3.91 10.57 -9.52
C LYS A 77 4.62 9.51 -8.69
N THR A 78 5.10 9.90 -7.53
CA THR A 78 5.82 8.98 -6.62
C THR A 78 4.90 7.94 -5.99
N LEU A 79 3.61 8.22 -5.93
CA LEU A 79 2.60 7.32 -5.38
C LEU A 79 1.27 7.50 -6.11
N GLU A 80 0.81 6.43 -6.74
CA GLU A 80 -0.51 6.34 -7.33
C GLU A 80 -1.24 5.14 -6.72
N MET A 81 -2.48 5.36 -6.29
CA MET A 81 -3.33 4.32 -5.75
C MET A 81 -4.73 4.45 -6.33
N GLY A 82 -5.37 3.32 -6.58
CA GLY A 82 -6.72 3.31 -7.12
C GLY A 82 -7.43 1.99 -6.90
N VAL A 83 -8.74 2.03 -7.06
CA VAL A 83 -9.62 0.86 -6.99
C VAL A 83 -10.52 0.87 -8.22
N VAL A 84 -10.63 -0.27 -8.87
CA VAL A 84 -11.58 -0.51 -9.96
C VAL A 84 -12.61 -1.51 -9.46
N GLY A 85 -13.87 -1.13 -9.49
CA GLY A 85 -15.00 -1.95 -9.09
C GLY A 85 -16.08 -1.99 -10.17
N ASP A 86 -17.13 -2.74 -9.92
CA ASP A 86 -18.30 -2.90 -10.80
C ASP A 86 -19.10 -1.59 -10.96
N GLN A 87 -18.98 -0.66 -10.02
CA GLN A 87 -19.70 0.61 -10.04
C GLN A 87 -18.86 1.80 -10.51
N GLY A 88 -17.55 1.64 -10.61
CA GLY A 88 -16.69 2.73 -11.03
C GLY A 88 -15.21 2.55 -10.70
N VAL A 89 -14.51 3.66 -10.83
CA VAL A 89 -13.07 3.75 -10.56
C VAL A 89 -12.82 4.87 -9.56
N LEU A 90 -12.00 4.60 -8.56
CA LEU A 90 -11.45 5.60 -7.65
C LEU A 90 -9.95 5.69 -7.87
N GLN A 91 -9.42 6.90 -7.93
CA GLN A 91 -7.99 7.16 -8.00
C GLN A 91 -7.62 8.27 -7.02
N THR A 92 -6.54 8.08 -6.28
CA THR A 92 -6.00 9.13 -5.40
C THR A 92 -5.18 10.14 -6.22
N ASP A 93 -5.30 11.40 -5.84
CA ASP A 93 -4.43 12.48 -6.27
C ASP A 93 -3.93 13.17 -5.00
N LEU A 94 -2.83 12.65 -4.48
CA LEU A 94 -2.27 13.07 -3.20
C LEU A 94 -1.69 14.48 -3.23
N ASP A 95 -1.16 14.91 -4.39
CA ASP A 95 -0.57 16.22 -4.56
C ASP A 95 -1.62 17.33 -4.39
N ASN A 96 -2.85 17.07 -4.86
CA ASN A 96 -3.97 17.99 -4.80
C ASN A 96 -4.97 17.67 -3.69
N LEU A 97 -4.68 16.69 -2.82
CA LEU A 97 -5.55 16.23 -1.73
C LEU A 97 -6.98 15.96 -2.20
N ARG A 98 -7.13 15.12 -3.21
CA ARG A 98 -8.42 14.78 -3.79
C ARG A 98 -8.50 13.32 -4.21
N ILE A 99 -9.73 12.82 -4.31
CA ILE A 99 -10.06 11.53 -4.92
C ILE A 99 -10.84 11.81 -6.20
N LEU A 100 -10.43 11.18 -7.27
CA LEU A 100 -11.12 11.19 -8.55
C LEU A 100 -12.02 9.97 -8.63
N HIS A 101 -13.31 10.18 -8.89
CA HIS A 101 -14.31 9.12 -8.95
C HIS A 101 -15.02 9.12 -10.30
N TRP A 102 -14.81 8.08 -11.08
CA TRP A 102 -15.56 7.78 -12.32
C TRP A 102 -16.61 6.74 -12.00
N GLN A 103 -17.89 7.11 -12.12
CA GLN A 103 -19.01 6.19 -11.93
C GLN A 103 -19.44 5.59 -13.27
N HIS A 104 -19.53 4.26 -13.34
CA HIS A 104 -20.01 3.59 -14.54
C HIS A 104 -21.42 4.06 -14.92
N GLY A 105 -21.64 4.30 -16.22
CA GLY A 105 -22.93 4.74 -16.75
C GLY A 105 -23.29 6.21 -16.53
N LYS A 106 -22.47 6.98 -15.78
CA LYS A 106 -22.79 8.37 -15.40
C LYS A 106 -21.82 9.36 -15.93
N ARG A 107 -21.51 9.86 -16.87
CA ARG A 107 -20.54 10.84 -17.40
C ARG A 107 -19.39 10.18 -18.15
N LYS A 108 -19.35 10.38 -19.43
CA LYS A 108 -18.18 9.99 -20.23
C LYS A 108 -17.07 11.02 -20.01
N GLY A 109 -15.94 10.55 -19.51
CA GLY A 109 -14.66 11.25 -19.55
C GLY A 109 -14.25 12.05 -18.31
N GLU A 110 -15.16 12.63 -17.54
CA GLU A 110 -14.78 13.47 -16.39
C GLU A 110 -15.09 12.82 -15.03
N PRO A 111 -14.13 12.81 -14.07
CA PRO A 111 -14.39 12.31 -12.75
C PRO A 111 -15.15 13.33 -11.88
N ARG A 112 -15.94 12.83 -10.94
CA ARG A 112 -16.33 13.62 -9.80
C ARG A 112 -15.09 13.84 -8.92
N VAL A 113 -14.76 15.08 -8.61
CA VAL A 113 -13.66 15.43 -7.72
C VAL A 113 -14.15 15.52 -6.28
N ILE A 114 -13.57 14.72 -5.40
CA ILE A 114 -13.83 14.74 -3.96
C ILE A 114 -12.60 15.35 -3.29
N LYS A 115 -12.74 16.55 -2.76
CA LYS A 115 -11.66 17.21 -2.00
C LYS A 115 -11.51 16.55 -0.62
N VAL A 116 -10.30 16.23 -0.24
CA VAL A 116 -9.98 15.62 1.04
C VAL A 116 -9.43 16.72 1.96
N LYS A 117 -10.02 16.86 3.14
CA LYS A 117 -9.43 17.66 4.21
C LYS A 117 -8.42 16.78 4.93
N ALA A 118 -7.15 17.10 4.83
CA ALA A 118 -6.10 16.41 5.54
C ALA A 118 -5.23 17.42 6.25
N THR A 119 -4.91 17.16 7.50
CA THR A 119 -3.94 17.93 8.26
C THR A 119 -2.54 17.48 7.82
N ARG A 120 -1.79 18.36 7.22
CA ARG A 120 -0.37 18.09 6.97
C ARG A 120 0.34 18.07 8.31
N GLY A 121 0.96 16.94 8.64
CA GLY A 121 1.70 16.78 9.88
C GLY A 121 2.85 17.78 9.97
N VAL A 122 3.03 18.34 11.15
CA VAL A 122 4.24 19.08 11.51
C VAL A 122 5.33 18.03 11.70
N GLY A 123 6.36 18.05 10.85
CA GLY A 123 7.47 17.12 10.97
C GLY A 123 7.86 16.48 9.63
N TRP A 124 8.45 15.33 9.69
CA TRP A 124 9.06 14.58 8.60
C TRP A 124 8.28 14.60 7.28
N GLY A 125 8.72 15.48 6.35
CA GLY A 125 8.24 15.49 4.97
C GLY A 125 6.76 15.77 4.77
N GLY A 126 6.03 16.28 5.79
CA GLY A 126 4.61 16.59 5.65
C GLY A 126 3.72 15.35 5.44
N HIS A 127 4.10 14.19 5.95
CA HIS A 127 3.30 12.98 5.89
C HIS A 127 1.88 13.22 6.43
N LEU A 128 0.89 12.82 5.65
CA LEU A 128 -0.51 12.89 6.04
C LEU A 128 -0.79 11.88 7.17
N GLY A 129 -1.63 12.29 8.11
CA GLY A 129 -2.11 11.42 9.18
C GLY A 129 -1.25 11.39 10.46
N PHE A 130 -0.06 11.98 10.49
CA PHE A 130 0.76 12.00 11.71
C PHE A 130 0.14 12.81 12.85
N ALA A 131 -0.58 13.89 12.53
CA ALA A 131 -1.28 14.67 13.53
C ALA A 131 -2.45 13.90 14.19
N GLU A 132 -3.02 12.94 13.48
CA GLU A 132 -4.18 12.15 13.92
C GLU A 132 -3.81 10.89 14.69
N ILE A 133 -2.61 10.32 14.46
CA ILE A 133 -2.18 9.04 15.07
C ILE A 133 -2.14 9.14 16.59
N HIS A 134 -1.48 10.15 17.15
CA HIS A 134 -1.30 10.26 18.59
C HIS A 134 -2.61 10.52 19.34
N PRO A 135 -3.46 11.48 18.93
CA PRO A 135 -4.78 11.68 19.54
C PRO A 135 -5.65 10.41 19.45
N ALA A 136 -5.62 9.70 18.33
CA ALA A 136 -6.36 8.45 18.17
C ALA A 136 -5.86 7.36 19.12
N PHE A 137 -4.56 7.21 19.28
CA PHE A 137 -3.98 6.26 20.22
C PHE A 137 -4.32 6.57 21.66
N ILE A 138 -4.21 7.85 22.08
CA ILE A 138 -4.59 8.30 23.43
C ILE A 138 -6.08 8.07 23.68
N ARG A 139 -6.94 8.36 22.70
CA ARG A 139 -8.38 8.09 22.81
C ARG A 139 -8.65 6.61 23.04
N ALA A 140 -8.01 5.71 22.27
CA ALA A 140 -8.19 4.28 22.42
C ALA A 140 -7.78 3.79 23.81
N ILE A 141 -6.68 4.28 24.35
CA ILE A 141 -6.28 3.95 25.74
C ILE A 141 -7.36 4.38 26.74
N ARG A 142 -7.95 5.56 26.55
CA ARG A 142 -8.96 6.11 27.48
C ARG A 142 -10.33 5.46 27.36
N THR A 143 -10.71 5.05 26.16
CA THR A 143 -12.08 4.55 25.87
C THR A 143 -12.15 3.04 25.69
N GLY A 144 -11.03 2.35 25.53
CA GLY A 144 -10.99 0.92 25.16
C GLY A 144 -11.34 0.65 23.70
N GLU A 145 -11.50 1.67 22.85
CA GLU A 145 -11.77 1.48 21.42
C GLU A 145 -10.60 0.78 20.70
N THR A 146 -10.92 -0.16 19.83
CA THR A 146 -9.91 -0.79 18.98
C THR A 146 -9.43 0.17 17.90
N GLN A 147 -8.12 0.35 17.81
CA GLN A 147 -7.50 1.15 16.75
C GLN A 147 -7.65 0.48 15.39
N LEU A 148 -7.85 1.28 14.33
CA LEU A 148 -7.78 0.79 12.94
C LEU A 148 -6.43 0.14 12.63
N THR A 149 -5.36 0.67 13.19
CA THR A 149 -3.98 0.18 13.04
C THR A 149 -3.56 -0.75 14.17
N SER A 150 -4.49 -1.46 14.80
CA SER A 150 -4.17 -2.50 15.78
C SER A 150 -3.45 -3.67 15.11
N VAL A 151 -2.70 -4.45 15.89
CA VAL A 151 -2.03 -5.67 15.38
C VAL A 151 -3.02 -6.59 14.70
N ALA A 152 -4.21 -6.78 15.29
CA ALA A 152 -5.24 -7.65 14.74
C ALA A 152 -5.72 -7.19 13.35
N ASN A 153 -5.79 -5.89 13.12
CA ASN A 153 -6.23 -5.32 11.84
C ASN A 153 -5.13 -5.31 10.78
N CYS A 154 -3.86 -5.10 11.18
CA CYS A 154 -2.74 -4.89 10.25
C CYS A 154 -1.91 -6.14 9.98
N ILE A 155 -2.14 -7.25 10.70
CA ILE A 155 -1.33 -8.47 10.58
C ILE A 155 -1.37 -9.04 9.15
N ASP A 156 -2.50 -9.02 8.49
CA ASP A 156 -2.67 -9.56 7.14
C ASP A 156 -1.85 -8.77 6.09
N GLY A 157 -1.66 -7.46 6.27
CA GLY A 157 -0.76 -6.65 5.44
C GLY A 157 0.70 -7.06 5.57
N THR A 158 1.13 -7.34 6.80
CA THR A 158 2.49 -7.83 7.10
C THR A 158 2.70 -9.25 6.56
N LEU A 159 1.74 -10.15 6.74
CA LEU A 159 1.80 -11.51 6.21
C LEU A 159 1.86 -11.53 4.68
N LEU A 160 1.09 -10.67 4.02
CA LEU A 160 1.13 -10.50 2.56
C LEU A 160 2.52 -10.03 2.10
N ALA A 161 3.11 -9.05 2.80
CA ALA A 161 4.45 -8.55 2.49
C ALA A 161 5.52 -9.64 2.63
N ILE A 162 5.48 -10.42 3.71
CA ILE A 162 6.40 -11.55 3.94
C ILE A 162 6.22 -12.62 2.86
N ALA A 163 4.99 -12.96 2.53
CA ALA A 163 4.68 -13.93 1.49
C ALA A 163 5.12 -13.45 0.09
N ALA A 164 5.07 -12.15 -0.18
CA ALA A 164 5.59 -11.57 -1.42
C ALA A 164 7.11 -11.70 -1.52
N GLU A 165 7.86 -11.40 -0.45
CA GLU A 165 9.31 -11.63 -0.40
C GLU A 165 9.65 -13.13 -0.57
N GLU A 166 8.89 -14.02 0.05
CA GLU A 166 9.00 -15.46 -0.12
C GLU A 166 8.76 -15.88 -1.59
N SER A 167 7.74 -15.30 -2.23
CA SER A 167 7.42 -15.55 -3.64
C SER A 167 8.58 -15.14 -4.56
N ILE A 168 9.18 -13.98 -4.36
CA ILE A 168 10.35 -13.53 -5.11
C ILE A 168 11.51 -14.54 -4.93
N ARG A 169 11.78 -14.92 -3.69
CA ARG A 169 12.89 -15.82 -3.34
C ARG A 169 12.72 -17.22 -3.92
N THR A 170 11.51 -17.78 -3.87
CA THR A 170 11.22 -19.15 -4.25
C THR A 170 10.75 -19.30 -5.70
N ARG A 171 10.34 -18.17 -6.33
CA ARG A 171 9.71 -18.13 -7.67
C ARG A 171 8.42 -18.95 -7.75
N LYS A 172 7.68 -19.01 -6.64
CA LYS A 172 6.42 -19.75 -6.51
C LYS A 172 5.29 -18.83 -6.06
N ILE A 173 4.05 -19.24 -6.35
CA ILE A 173 2.87 -18.66 -5.71
C ILE A 173 2.85 -19.13 -4.26
N ILE A 174 2.72 -18.19 -3.33
CA ILE A 174 2.65 -18.46 -1.89
C ILE A 174 1.23 -18.33 -1.39
N THR A 175 0.75 -19.32 -0.67
CA THR A 175 -0.52 -19.26 0.05
C THR A 175 -0.31 -18.60 1.41
N ILE A 176 -1.11 -17.59 1.72
CA ILE A 176 -1.09 -16.86 2.99
C ILE A 176 -2.00 -17.62 3.96
N LYS A 177 -1.45 -17.97 5.11
CA LYS A 177 -2.16 -18.74 6.16
C LYS A 177 -2.69 -17.83 7.26
#